data_24f70367db7adc2c794e1191d8799912
#
_entry.id   24f70367db7adc2c794e1191d8799912
#
_cell.length_a   1.000
_cell.length_b   1.000
_cell.length_c   1.000
_cell.angle_alpha   90.00
_cell.angle_beta   90.00
_cell.angle_gamma   90.00
#
_symmetry.space_group_name_H-M   'P 1'
#
loop_
_entity.id
_entity.type
_entity.pdbx_description
1 polymer ?
#
loop_
_entity_poly.entity_id
_entity_poly.type
_entity_poly.pdbx_seq_one_letter_code
_entity_poly.pdbx_strand_id
1 'polypeptide(L)' 'MKLVTLNIPQAYLDGIEQLVEQEIYPNRSETIRIAIRDFLRKEYNGQPIFKINN' A
#
# COMPACT_ATOMS: atom_id res chain seq x y z
N MET A 1 1.82 -2.65 -16.45
CA MET A 1 2.35 -2.18 -15.17
C MET A 1 3.83 -2.52 -15.05
N LYS A 2 4.61 -1.58 -14.57
CA LYS A 2 6.02 -1.84 -14.37
C LYS A 2 6.25 -2.59 -13.07
N LEU A 3 7.21 -3.50 -13.09
CA LEU A 3 7.62 -4.20 -11.89
C LEU A 3 8.57 -3.33 -11.09
N VAL A 4 8.29 -3.19 -9.82
CA VAL A 4 9.12 -2.40 -8.90
C VAL A 4 9.61 -3.30 -7.79
N THR A 5 10.92 -3.24 -7.53
CA THR A 5 11.55 -4.01 -6.47
C THR A 5 12.01 -3.07 -5.37
N LEU A 6 11.61 -3.35 -4.14
CA LEU A 6 11.94 -2.53 -2.98
C LEU A 6 12.52 -3.38 -1.86
N ASN A 7 13.44 -2.78 -1.12
CA ASN A 7 13.92 -3.37 0.12
C ASN A 7 13.06 -2.81 1.26
N ILE A 8 12.32 -3.69 1.92
CA ILE A 8 11.42 -3.29 2.98
C ILE A 8 11.90 -3.92 4.30
N PRO A 9 12.08 -3.11 5.35
CA PRO A 9 12.46 -3.67 6.65
C PRO A 9 11.50 -4.75 7.10
N GLN A 10 12.05 -5.79 7.73
CA GLN A 10 11.25 -6.94 8.15
C GLN A 10 10.11 -6.55 9.09
N ALA A 11 10.34 -5.57 9.95
CA ALA A 11 9.29 -5.13 10.88
C ALA A 11 8.05 -4.63 10.14
N TYR A 12 8.23 -3.98 9.00
CA TYR A 12 7.09 -3.51 8.21
C TYR A 12 6.36 -4.67 7.56
N LEU A 13 7.13 -5.65 7.08
CA LEU A 13 6.53 -6.83 6.48
C LEU A 13 5.72 -7.61 7.52
N ASP A 14 6.24 -7.71 8.73
CA ASP A 14 5.54 -8.39 9.82
C ASP A 14 4.21 -7.70 10.12
N GLY A 15 4.19 -6.37 10.11
CA GLY A 15 2.96 -5.64 10.32
C GLY A 15 1.94 -5.90 9.22
N ILE A 16 2.38 -5.95 7.98
CA ILE A 16 1.51 -6.24 6.85
C ILE A 16 0.94 -7.65 6.97
N GLU A 17 1.79 -8.62 7.34
CA GLU A 17 1.35 -10.00 7.52
C GLU A 17 0.27 -10.11 8.59
N GLN A 18 0.42 -9.36 9.69
CA GLN A 18 -0.57 -9.38 10.75
C GLN A 18 -1.92 -8.85 10.28
N LEU A 19 -1.91 -7.81 9.48
CA LEU A 19 -3.16 -7.26 8.94
C LEU A 19 -3.87 -8.27 8.05
N VAL A 20 -3.12 -9.02 7.27
CA VAL A 20 -3.69 -10.05 6.42
C VAL A 20 -4.20 -11.21 7.28
N GLU A 21 -3.45 -11.63 8.29
CA GLU A 21 -3.86 -12.70 9.19
C GLU A 21 -5.14 -12.38 9.92
N GLN A 22 -5.31 -11.12 10.31
CA GLN A 22 -6.52 -10.67 11.00
C GLN A 22 -7.67 -10.40 10.03
N GLU A 23 -7.46 -10.69 8.77
CA GLU A 23 -8.48 -10.53 7.72
C GLU A 23 -8.97 -9.10 7.56
N ILE A 24 -8.14 -8.13 7.97
CA ILE A 24 -8.46 -6.72 7.75
C ILE A 24 -8.29 -6.40 6.25
N TYR A 25 -7.30 -7.05 5.62
CA TYR A 25 -7.08 -6.96 4.19
C TYR A 25 -6.97 -8.36 3.61
N PRO A 26 -7.39 -8.57 2.37
CA PRO A 26 -7.43 -9.91 1.78
C PRO A 26 -6.06 -10.52 1.49
N ASN A 27 -5.06 -9.69 1.20
CA ASN A 27 -3.72 -10.19 0.90
C ASN A 27 -2.72 -9.06 0.98
N ARG A 28 -1.42 -9.42 0.89
CA ARG A 28 -0.34 -8.44 1.02
C ARG A 28 -0.35 -7.38 -0.08
N SER A 29 -0.62 -7.80 -1.29
CA SER A 29 -0.61 -6.86 -2.43
C SER A 29 -1.66 -5.78 -2.25
N GLU A 30 -2.85 -6.15 -1.79
CA GLU A 30 -3.90 -5.18 -1.53
C GLU A 30 -3.53 -4.24 -0.38
N THR A 31 -2.92 -4.77 0.67
CA THR A 31 -2.48 -3.94 1.78
C THR A 31 -1.49 -2.88 1.30
N ILE A 32 -0.52 -3.31 0.51
CA ILE A 32 0.52 -2.41 0.00
C ILE A 32 -0.09 -1.39 -0.96
N ARG A 33 -0.96 -1.82 -1.85
CA ARG A 33 -1.59 -0.93 -2.82
C ARG A 33 -2.40 0.15 -2.11
N ILE A 34 -3.16 -0.22 -1.10
CA ILE A 34 -3.97 0.72 -0.34
C ILE A 34 -3.09 1.68 0.45
N ALA A 35 -2.01 1.17 1.02
CA ALA A 35 -1.07 2.01 1.77
C ALA A 35 -0.45 3.08 0.88
N ILE A 36 -0.04 2.70 -0.33
CA ILE A 36 0.54 3.64 -1.27
C ILE A 36 -0.50 4.68 -1.69
N ARG A 37 -1.71 4.23 -2.01
CA ARG A 37 -2.79 5.14 -2.39
C ARG A 37 -3.07 6.16 -1.29
N ASP A 38 -3.18 5.69 -0.06
CA ASP A 38 -3.49 6.57 1.06
C ASP A 38 -2.34 7.53 1.36
N PHE A 39 -1.11 7.06 1.23
CA PHE A 39 0.06 7.91 1.42
C PHE A 39 0.06 9.05 0.39
N LEU A 40 -0.13 8.71 -0.86
CA LEU A 40 -0.12 9.72 -1.92
C LEU A 40 -1.28 10.70 -1.76
N ARG A 41 -2.43 10.19 -1.38
CA ARG A 41 -3.60 11.04 -1.14
C ARG A 41 -3.33 12.05 -0.02
N LYS A 42 -2.66 11.59 1.03
CA LYS A 42 -2.30 12.45 2.15
C LYS A 42 -1.30 13.52 1.72
N GLU A 43 -0.28 13.13 0.97
CA GLU A 43 0.77 14.05 0.55
C GLU A 43 0.26 15.14 -0.39
N TYR A 44 -0.67 14.79 -1.24
CA TYR A 44 -1.22 15.75 -2.20
C TYR A 44 -2.54 16.36 -1.73
N ASN A 45 -2.95 16.10 -0.51
CA ASN A 45 -4.19 16.64 0.06
C ASN A 45 -5.39 16.41 -0.83
N GLY A 46 -5.43 15.23 -1.47
CA GLY A 46 -6.54 14.92 -2.35
C GLY A 46 -6.49 15.63 -3.68
N GLN A 47 -5.44 16.37 -3.97
CA GLN A 47 -5.30 17.06 -5.25
C GLN A 47 -5.08 16.08 -6.38
N PRO A 48 -5.71 16.31 -7.54
CA PRO A 48 -5.61 15.37 -8.66
C PRO A 48 -4.33 15.54 -9.46
N ILE A 49 -3.17 15.50 -8.80
CA ILE A 49 -1.89 15.59 -9.48
C ILE A 49 -1.60 14.31 -10.24
N PHE A 50 -2.17 13.22 -9.78
CA PHE A 50 -2.08 11.94 -10.45
C PHE A 50 -3.45 11.32 -10.48
N LYS A 51 -3.69 10.45 -11.46
CA LYS A 51 -4.96 9.73 -11.56
C LYS A 51 -4.75 8.28 -11.22
N ILE A 52 -5.62 7.78 -10.37
CA ILE A 52 -5.64 6.36 -10.06
C ILE A 52 -6.90 5.79 -10.70
N ASN A 53 -6.70 4.95 -11.69
CA ASN A 53 -7.81 4.27 -12.37
C ASN A 53 -7.98 2.90 -11.75
N ASN A 54 -9.05 2.72 -11.06
CA ASN A 54 -9.35 1.44 -10.45
C ASN A 54 -10.58 0.85 -11.09
#